data_301d575320847edad616b012418cbb37
#
_entry.id   301d575320847edad616b012418cbb37
#
_cell.length_a   1.000
_cell.length_b   1.000
_cell.length_c   1.000
_cell.angle_alpha   90.00
_cell.angle_beta   90.00
_cell.angle_gamma   90.00
#
_symmetry.space_group_name_H-M   'P 1'
#
loop_
_entity.id
_entity.type
_entity.pdbx_description
1 polymer ?
#
loop_
_entity_poly.entity_id
_entity_poly.type
_entity_poly.pdbx_seq_one_letter_code
_entity_poly.pdbx_strand_id
1 'polypeptide(L)'
;DPVEILDYSVNINPLGVPAGIRKALQKAITDCVKYPDPFCRALRKKLGASLKISPAEIYCGNGAADVLFRLLAALRPKRTLILAPTFADYEKAAVMAGSKVDHFILEPEQGFTVTSQILKAITKRTGMVILCNPNNPTGLLISKTLLLKVLERCKEFGTPLLVDECFLEFLPDWEEYSLLDVLDRYPNLIILKAFTKIYAIPGVRLGYCLTSDANLIERLYECGQDWNVSVLAQAAGVAALDEKEYLIASRALIAQERTYMIAQLRLIGFTVWEGTANYLFLRSNRGIDWKDALKKRGILIRDCSNYCGLGPGYFRVAVKTRRDNRKLIKYMKDIVKNALINGTN
;
A
#
# COMPACT_ATOMS: atom_id res chain seq x y z
N ASP A 1 18.29 -21.93 -20.10
CA ASP A 1 16.93 -21.60 -19.67
C ASP A 1 16.96 -20.28 -18.91
N PRO A 2 16.03 -19.36 -19.18
CA PRO A 2 15.96 -18.13 -18.39
C PRO A 2 15.74 -18.50 -16.91
N VAL A 3 16.62 -18.01 -16.05
CA VAL A 3 16.48 -18.22 -14.61
C VAL A 3 15.14 -17.62 -14.17
N GLU A 4 14.23 -18.46 -13.67
CA GLU A 4 12.95 -18.01 -13.13
C GLU A 4 13.21 -17.03 -11.98
N ILE A 5 12.91 -15.76 -12.22
CA ILE A 5 13.12 -14.70 -11.22
C ILE A 5 12.00 -14.74 -10.19
N LEU A 6 12.34 -14.97 -8.93
CA LEU A 6 11.43 -14.79 -7.81
C LEU A 6 11.51 -13.37 -7.28
N ASP A 7 10.54 -12.55 -7.65
CA ASP A 7 10.52 -11.14 -7.26
C ASP A 7 9.81 -10.92 -5.92
N TYR A 8 10.57 -10.80 -4.83
CA TYR A 8 10.12 -10.43 -3.49
C TYR A 8 10.12 -8.92 -3.25
N SER A 9 10.54 -8.10 -4.22
CA SER A 9 10.56 -6.64 -4.10
C SER A 9 9.18 -6.02 -4.28
N VAL A 10 8.25 -6.72 -4.93
CA VAL A 10 6.86 -6.31 -5.18
C VAL A 10 5.88 -7.08 -4.30
N ASN A 11 4.93 -6.36 -3.69
CA ASN A 11 3.99 -6.91 -2.72
C ASN A 11 2.67 -7.32 -3.40
N ILE A 12 2.71 -8.36 -4.23
CA ILE A 12 1.55 -8.88 -4.96
C ILE A 12 1.05 -10.14 -4.25
N ASN A 13 -0.29 -10.31 -4.21
CA ASN A 13 -0.91 -11.50 -3.66
C ASN A 13 -0.42 -12.77 -4.36
N PRO A 14 0.14 -13.76 -3.64
CA PRO A 14 0.72 -14.95 -4.24
C PRO A 14 -0.30 -15.93 -4.84
N LEU A 15 -1.59 -15.76 -4.57
CA LEU A 15 -2.65 -16.58 -5.21
C LEU A 15 -2.85 -16.25 -6.69
N GLY A 16 -2.27 -15.12 -7.17
CA GLY A 16 -2.46 -14.68 -8.55
C GLY A 16 -3.86 -14.13 -8.82
N VAL A 17 -4.16 -13.85 -10.09
CA VAL A 17 -5.42 -13.23 -10.49
C VAL A 17 -6.60 -14.19 -10.29
N PRO A 18 -7.67 -13.78 -9.57
CA PRO A 18 -8.87 -14.59 -9.37
C PRO A 18 -9.55 -15.01 -10.68
N ALA A 19 -10.22 -16.16 -10.67
CA ALA A 19 -10.84 -16.72 -11.88
C ALA A 19 -11.93 -15.81 -12.46
N GLY A 20 -12.79 -15.22 -11.61
CA GLY A 20 -13.83 -14.29 -12.04
C GLY A 20 -13.27 -13.03 -12.67
N ILE A 21 -12.18 -12.47 -12.13
CA ILE A 21 -11.50 -11.32 -12.73
C ILE A 21 -10.91 -11.69 -14.10
N ARG A 22 -10.25 -12.85 -14.25
CA ARG A 22 -9.72 -13.32 -15.55
C ARG A 22 -10.84 -13.43 -16.60
N LYS A 23 -11.97 -14.04 -16.22
CA LYS A 23 -13.13 -14.17 -17.10
C LYS A 23 -13.72 -12.81 -17.51
N ALA A 24 -13.82 -11.89 -16.55
CA ALA A 24 -14.30 -10.53 -16.81
C ALA A 24 -13.37 -9.77 -17.77
N LEU A 25 -12.05 -9.85 -17.58
CA LEU A 25 -11.05 -9.25 -18.47
C LEU A 25 -11.15 -9.80 -19.89
N GLN A 26 -11.23 -11.14 -20.05
CA GLN A 26 -11.40 -11.80 -21.36
C GLN A 26 -12.67 -11.32 -22.09
N LYS A 27 -13.79 -11.22 -21.36
CA LYS A 27 -15.06 -10.73 -21.92
C LYS A 27 -14.97 -9.26 -22.32
N ALA A 28 -14.31 -8.43 -21.52
CA ALA A 28 -14.23 -6.99 -21.74
C ALA A 28 -13.28 -6.59 -22.90
N ILE A 29 -12.47 -7.50 -23.43
CA ILE A 29 -11.59 -7.22 -24.59
C ILE A 29 -12.39 -6.73 -25.79
N THR A 30 -13.58 -7.27 -26.04
CA THR A 30 -14.46 -6.85 -27.15
C THR A 30 -14.98 -5.43 -26.99
N ASP A 31 -15.01 -4.89 -25.76
CA ASP A 31 -15.45 -3.52 -25.48
C ASP A 31 -14.33 -2.49 -25.64
N CYS A 32 -13.09 -2.91 -25.89
CA CYS A 32 -11.95 -2.00 -26.10
C CYS A 32 -12.09 -1.10 -27.34
N VAL A 33 -13.05 -1.36 -28.22
CA VAL A 33 -13.40 -0.49 -29.34
C VAL A 33 -14.18 0.77 -28.93
N LYS A 34 -14.59 0.87 -27.65
CA LYS A 34 -15.36 1.97 -27.08
C LYS A 34 -14.54 2.71 -26.03
N TYR A 35 -14.78 4.01 -25.90
CA TYR A 35 -14.29 4.72 -24.73
C TYR A 35 -14.97 4.19 -23.45
N PRO A 36 -14.25 4.10 -22.33
CA PRO A 36 -14.82 3.69 -21.05
C PRO A 36 -15.82 4.72 -20.51
N ASP A 37 -16.65 4.32 -19.54
CA ASP A 37 -17.44 5.27 -18.77
C ASP A 37 -16.49 6.18 -17.96
N PRO A 38 -16.45 7.50 -18.21
CA PRO A 38 -15.52 8.41 -17.54
C PRO A 38 -15.76 8.51 -16.02
N PHE A 39 -16.98 8.19 -15.59
CA PHE A 39 -17.40 8.26 -14.19
C PHE A 39 -17.37 6.90 -13.47
N CYS A 40 -17.00 5.82 -14.14
CA CYS A 40 -16.98 4.46 -13.59
C CYS A 40 -18.28 4.08 -12.85
N ARG A 41 -19.46 4.45 -13.37
CA ARG A 41 -20.75 4.39 -12.65
C ARG A 41 -21.07 2.99 -12.14
N ALA A 42 -20.87 1.95 -12.96
CA ALA A 42 -21.13 0.56 -12.58
C ALA A 42 -20.22 0.12 -11.43
N LEU A 43 -18.93 0.46 -11.50
CA LEU A 43 -17.94 0.15 -10.46
C LEU A 43 -18.26 0.91 -9.17
N ARG A 44 -18.50 2.22 -9.24
CA ARG A 44 -18.85 3.06 -8.08
C ARG A 44 -20.13 2.58 -7.39
N LYS A 45 -21.15 2.21 -8.15
CA LYS A 45 -22.42 1.63 -7.62
C LYS A 45 -22.13 0.36 -6.84
N LYS A 46 -21.32 -0.55 -7.39
CA LYS A 46 -21.00 -1.83 -6.73
C LYS A 46 -20.09 -1.65 -5.52
N LEU A 47 -19.10 -0.75 -5.61
CA LEU A 47 -18.26 -0.35 -4.47
C LEU A 47 -19.10 0.25 -3.34
N GLY A 48 -20.00 1.19 -3.67
CA GLY A 48 -20.88 1.82 -2.69
C GLY A 48 -21.74 0.81 -1.95
N ALA A 49 -22.31 -0.15 -2.66
CA ALA A 49 -23.09 -1.24 -2.07
C ALA A 49 -22.21 -2.15 -1.17
N SER A 50 -20.98 -2.47 -1.58
CA SER A 50 -20.05 -3.30 -0.83
C SER A 50 -19.54 -2.61 0.44
N LEU A 51 -19.25 -1.31 0.37
CA LEU A 51 -18.69 -0.51 1.46
C LEU A 51 -19.77 0.20 2.30
N LYS A 52 -21.05 0.14 1.88
CA LYS A 52 -22.20 0.80 2.51
C LYS A 52 -22.07 2.33 2.56
N ILE A 53 -21.57 2.91 1.48
CA ILE A 53 -21.43 4.36 1.29
C ILE A 53 -22.09 4.80 -0.01
N SER A 54 -22.30 6.11 -0.18
CA SER A 54 -22.82 6.66 -1.41
C SER A 54 -21.82 6.48 -2.58
N PRO A 55 -22.28 6.05 -3.78
CA PRO A 55 -21.41 6.10 -4.96
C PRO A 55 -20.86 7.51 -5.26
N ALA A 56 -21.51 8.58 -4.80
CA ALA A 56 -21.04 9.95 -4.96
C ALA A 56 -19.75 10.24 -4.16
N GLU A 57 -19.50 9.49 -3.11
CA GLU A 57 -18.31 9.62 -2.26
C GLU A 57 -17.09 8.85 -2.79
N ILE A 58 -17.18 8.26 -3.98
CA ILE A 58 -16.15 7.41 -4.57
C ILE A 58 -15.59 8.04 -5.84
N TYR A 59 -14.27 8.18 -5.91
CA TYR A 59 -13.54 8.50 -7.14
C TYR A 59 -12.64 7.33 -7.54
N CYS A 60 -12.75 6.85 -8.78
CA CYS A 60 -11.93 5.77 -9.34
C CYS A 60 -10.82 6.35 -10.23
N GLY A 61 -9.61 5.80 -10.14
CA GLY A 61 -8.46 6.22 -10.93
C GLY A 61 -7.63 5.05 -11.48
N ASN A 62 -6.67 5.37 -12.31
CA ASN A 62 -5.76 4.44 -12.97
C ASN A 62 -4.67 3.90 -11.99
N GLY A 63 -5.12 3.24 -10.94
CA GLY A 63 -4.35 2.83 -9.77
C GLY A 63 -4.35 3.89 -8.66
N ALA A 64 -4.07 3.45 -7.43
CA ALA A 64 -4.01 4.36 -6.28
C ALA A 64 -2.96 5.48 -6.44
N ALA A 65 -1.87 5.22 -7.17
CA ALA A 65 -0.87 6.24 -7.48
C ALA A 65 -1.46 7.40 -8.31
N ASP A 66 -2.22 7.11 -9.36
CA ASP A 66 -2.90 8.15 -10.13
C ASP A 66 -3.85 8.98 -9.25
N VAL A 67 -4.66 8.32 -8.42
CA VAL A 67 -5.54 9.00 -7.46
C VAL A 67 -4.76 9.90 -6.50
N LEU A 68 -3.62 9.42 -5.97
CA LEU A 68 -2.74 10.19 -5.11
C LEU A 68 -2.25 11.47 -5.80
N PHE A 69 -1.70 11.34 -7.02
CA PHE A 69 -1.19 12.49 -7.78
C PHE A 69 -2.30 13.50 -8.10
N ARG A 70 -3.50 13.04 -8.45
CA ARG A 70 -4.68 13.90 -8.68
C ARG A 70 -5.13 14.61 -7.40
N LEU A 71 -5.15 13.91 -6.26
CA LEU A 71 -5.48 14.52 -4.97
C LEU A 71 -4.54 15.69 -4.65
N LEU A 72 -3.22 15.49 -4.83
CA LEU A 72 -2.25 16.55 -4.58
C LEU A 72 -2.39 17.71 -5.60
N ALA A 73 -2.69 17.42 -6.86
CA ALA A 73 -2.95 18.42 -7.90
C ALA A 73 -4.24 19.23 -7.62
N ALA A 74 -5.30 18.55 -7.14
CA ALA A 74 -6.57 19.19 -6.79
C ALA A 74 -6.46 20.04 -5.52
N LEU A 75 -5.80 19.54 -4.49
CA LEU A 75 -5.69 20.19 -3.18
C LEU A 75 -4.61 21.28 -3.13
N ARG A 76 -3.49 21.10 -3.85
CA ARG A 76 -2.32 22.00 -3.90
C ARG A 76 -1.89 22.48 -2.50
N PRO A 77 -1.64 21.56 -1.56
CA PRO A 77 -1.26 21.95 -0.21
C PRO A 77 0.08 22.66 -0.23
N LYS A 78 0.21 23.79 0.47
CA LYS A 78 1.50 24.51 0.58
C LYS A 78 2.55 23.69 1.34
N ARG A 79 2.08 22.81 2.23
CA ARG A 79 2.92 22.00 3.12
C ARG A 79 2.25 20.66 3.39
N THR A 80 2.97 19.57 3.19
CA THR A 80 2.47 18.20 3.40
C THR A 80 3.30 17.50 4.46
N LEU A 81 2.65 16.97 5.50
CA LEU A 81 3.27 16.14 6.52
C LEU A 81 3.11 14.67 6.13
N ILE A 82 4.23 13.95 6.06
CA ILE A 82 4.27 12.50 5.80
C ILE A 82 5.11 11.79 6.86
N LEU A 83 4.94 10.48 6.98
CA LEU A 83 5.82 9.64 7.79
C LEU A 83 7.19 9.45 7.10
N ALA A 84 8.22 9.12 7.86
CA ALA A 84 9.48 8.62 7.32
C ALA A 84 10.06 7.54 8.26
N PRO A 85 10.32 6.32 7.76
CA PRO A 85 10.16 5.89 6.37
C PRO A 85 8.69 5.67 5.97
N THR A 86 8.37 6.00 4.72
CA THR A 86 7.07 5.68 4.10
C THR A 86 7.20 5.54 2.57
N PHE A 87 6.10 5.28 1.87
CA PHE A 87 6.10 5.10 0.42
C PHE A 87 6.50 6.39 -0.31
N ALA A 88 7.51 6.28 -1.18
CA ALA A 88 8.17 7.44 -1.79
C ALA A 88 7.26 8.30 -2.70
N ASP A 89 6.18 7.71 -3.25
CA ASP A 89 5.29 8.46 -4.13
C ASP A 89 4.50 9.55 -3.39
N TYR A 90 4.35 9.50 -2.05
CA TYR A 90 3.72 10.59 -1.30
C TYR A 90 4.55 11.87 -1.39
N GLU A 91 5.85 11.77 -1.14
CA GLU A 91 6.77 12.91 -1.29
C GLU A 91 6.82 13.38 -2.73
N LYS A 92 6.97 12.45 -3.68
CA LYS A 92 7.01 12.76 -5.10
C LYS A 92 5.76 13.52 -5.57
N ALA A 93 4.57 13.05 -5.20
CA ALA A 93 3.30 13.69 -5.56
C ALA A 93 3.18 15.07 -4.90
N ALA A 94 3.57 15.22 -3.63
CA ALA A 94 3.55 16.49 -2.92
C ALA A 94 4.48 17.52 -3.57
N VAL A 95 5.73 17.14 -3.87
CA VAL A 95 6.71 18.00 -4.55
C VAL A 95 6.23 18.41 -5.93
N MET A 96 5.66 17.49 -6.73
CA MET A 96 5.08 17.81 -8.04
C MET A 96 3.92 18.79 -7.97
N ALA A 97 3.15 18.78 -6.88
CA ALA A 97 2.08 19.75 -6.62
C ALA A 97 2.60 21.10 -6.05
N GLY A 98 3.92 21.27 -5.93
CA GLY A 98 4.54 22.47 -5.37
C GLY A 98 4.51 22.55 -3.83
N SER A 99 4.24 21.45 -3.16
CA SER A 99 4.18 21.38 -1.70
C SER A 99 5.57 21.26 -1.08
N LYS A 100 5.80 21.94 0.03
CA LYS A 100 6.93 21.67 0.91
C LYS A 100 6.61 20.44 1.77
N VAL A 101 7.52 19.47 1.82
CA VAL A 101 7.31 18.23 2.57
C VAL A 101 7.99 18.30 3.93
N ASP A 102 7.24 17.97 4.96
CA ASP A 102 7.73 17.77 6.32
C ASP A 102 7.63 16.27 6.67
N HIS A 103 8.67 15.74 7.32
CA HIS A 103 8.74 14.34 7.70
C HIS A 103 8.53 14.16 9.19
N PHE A 104 7.61 13.28 9.58
CA PHE A 104 7.55 12.74 10.93
C PHE A 104 8.38 11.45 10.98
N ILE A 105 9.55 11.53 11.59
CA ILE A 105 10.50 10.42 11.64
C ILE A 105 9.99 9.34 12.59
N LEU A 106 9.96 8.10 12.11
CA LEU A 106 9.66 6.91 12.91
C LEU A 106 10.99 6.31 13.39
N GLU A 107 11.19 6.29 14.68
CA GLU A 107 12.45 5.87 15.28
C GLU A 107 12.54 4.35 15.42
N PRO A 108 13.68 3.72 15.05
CA PRO A 108 13.90 2.28 15.22
C PRO A 108 13.78 1.83 16.68
N GLU A 109 14.21 2.66 17.62
CA GLU A 109 14.16 2.43 19.08
C GLU A 109 12.71 2.36 19.59
N GLN A 110 11.79 3.01 18.89
CA GLN A 110 10.36 2.96 19.15
C GLN A 110 9.65 1.91 18.25
N GLY A 111 10.42 1.03 17.60
CA GLY A 111 9.90 -0.01 16.71
C GLY A 111 9.21 0.52 15.46
N PHE A 112 9.55 1.73 15.00
CA PHE A 112 8.89 2.44 13.88
C PHE A 112 7.38 2.67 14.08
N THR A 113 6.93 2.74 15.32
CA THR A 113 5.51 2.97 15.65
C THR A 113 5.17 4.46 15.57
N VAL A 114 4.03 4.79 14.99
CA VAL A 114 3.50 6.16 15.03
C VAL A 114 2.97 6.45 16.43
N THR A 115 3.53 7.46 17.09
CA THR A 115 3.13 7.85 18.45
C THR A 115 2.27 9.11 18.45
N SER A 116 1.67 9.42 19.61
CA SER A 116 0.86 10.65 19.78
C SER A 116 1.66 11.94 19.57
N GLN A 117 2.98 11.88 19.51
CA GLN A 117 3.82 13.05 19.17
C GLN A 117 3.52 13.62 17.78
N ILE A 118 2.97 12.80 16.86
CA ILE A 118 2.52 13.28 15.54
C ILE A 118 1.51 14.42 15.64
N LEU A 119 0.69 14.47 16.70
CA LEU A 119 -0.27 15.55 16.93
C LEU A 119 0.40 16.92 17.08
N LYS A 120 1.63 16.95 17.61
CA LYS A 120 2.43 18.18 17.75
C LYS A 120 3.03 18.65 16.42
N ALA A 121 3.26 17.72 15.49
CA ALA A 121 3.74 18.05 14.15
C ALA A 121 2.65 18.66 13.25
N ILE A 122 1.37 18.42 13.58
CA ILE A 122 0.22 18.98 12.86
C ILE A 122 -0.07 20.39 13.42
N THR A 123 0.14 21.41 12.61
CA THR A 123 0.02 22.82 12.97
C THR A 123 -0.84 23.59 11.97
N LYS A 124 -1.16 24.85 12.26
CA LYS A 124 -1.87 25.76 11.31
C LYS A 124 -1.17 25.93 9.95
N ARG A 125 0.13 25.59 9.86
CA ARG A 125 0.90 25.63 8.61
C ARG A 125 0.82 24.33 7.81
N THR A 126 0.32 23.26 8.40
CA THR A 126 0.16 21.96 7.73
C THR A 126 -1.02 22.04 6.77
N GLY A 127 -0.75 21.91 5.47
CA GLY A 127 -1.78 22.00 4.43
C GLY A 127 -2.39 20.63 4.08
N MET A 128 -1.70 19.51 4.39
CA MET A 128 -2.19 18.15 4.21
C MET A 128 -1.38 17.19 5.09
N VAL A 129 -2.02 16.13 5.56
CA VAL A 129 -1.36 15.01 6.24
C VAL A 129 -1.60 13.75 5.43
N ILE A 130 -0.54 12.94 5.19
CA ILE A 130 -0.65 11.64 4.51
C ILE A 130 -0.11 10.56 5.44
N LEU A 131 -0.95 9.58 5.77
CA LEU A 131 -0.61 8.42 6.58
C LEU A 131 -0.84 7.15 5.79
N CYS A 132 0.08 6.20 5.85
CA CYS A 132 -0.06 4.87 5.26
C CYS A 132 -0.40 3.86 6.36
N ASN A 133 -1.49 3.13 6.22
CA ASN A 133 -1.98 2.21 7.23
C ASN A 133 -2.52 0.90 6.62
N PRO A 134 -1.78 -0.22 6.73
CA PRO A 134 -0.44 -0.39 7.31
C PRO A 134 0.65 0.36 6.55
N ASN A 135 1.66 0.87 7.27
CA ASN A 135 2.72 1.66 6.66
C ASN A 135 3.65 0.82 5.78
N ASN A 136 4.01 1.33 4.63
CA ASN A 136 5.01 0.76 3.74
C ASN A 136 6.32 1.58 3.83
N PRO A 137 7.47 1.05 4.33
CA PRO A 137 7.83 -0.37 4.28
C PRO A 137 7.61 -1.17 5.56
N THR A 138 7.25 -0.55 6.69
CA THR A 138 7.28 -1.20 8.01
C THR A 138 6.21 -2.27 8.22
N GLY A 139 5.08 -2.18 7.51
CA GLY A 139 3.93 -3.08 7.67
C GLY A 139 3.13 -2.86 8.95
N LEU A 140 3.50 -1.87 9.75
CA LEU A 140 2.88 -1.60 11.04
C LEU A 140 1.59 -0.79 10.91
N LEU A 141 0.64 -1.09 11.78
CA LEU A 141 -0.63 -0.38 11.88
C LEU A 141 -0.52 0.86 12.77
N ILE A 142 -1.29 1.86 12.44
CA ILE A 142 -1.65 2.96 13.33
C ILE A 142 -2.98 2.61 13.99
N SER A 143 -3.07 2.69 15.31
CA SER A 143 -4.33 2.38 16.00
C SER A 143 -5.44 3.33 15.56
N LYS A 144 -6.67 2.82 15.46
CA LYS A 144 -7.84 3.64 15.10
C LYS A 144 -8.03 4.81 16.06
N THR A 145 -7.76 4.59 17.36
CA THR A 145 -7.81 5.65 18.37
C THR A 145 -6.85 6.80 18.06
N LEU A 146 -5.62 6.49 17.59
CA LEU A 146 -4.66 7.54 17.21
C LEU A 146 -5.05 8.19 15.89
N LEU A 147 -5.52 7.41 14.90
CA LEU A 147 -6.03 7.96 13.63
C LEU A 147 -7.17 8.95 13.85
N LEU A 148 -8.12 8.65 14.75
CA LEU A 148 -9.21 9.56 15.11
C LEU A 148 -8.68 10.85 15.74
N LYS A 149 -7.69 10.76 16.65
CA LYS A 149 -7.06 11.97 17.23
C LYS A 149 -6.34 12.82 16.18
N VAL A 150 -5.67 12.18 15.21
CA VAL A 150 -5.06 12.88 14.08
C VAL A 150 -6.12 13.55 13.20
N LEU A 151 -7.22 12.86 12.92
CA LEU A 151 -8.33 13.37 12.12
C LEU A 151 -8.96 14.61 12.76
N GLU A 152 -9.25 14.55 14.08
CA GLU A 152 -9.75 15.71 14.83
C GLU A 152 -8.76 16.87 14.81
N ARG A 153 -7.46 16.58 15.04
CA ARG A 153 -6.43 17.61 14.98
C ARG A 153 -6.32 18.26 13.60
N CYS A 154 -6.47 17.48 12.53
CA CYS A 154 -6.54 18.00 11.17
C CYS A 154 -7.78 18.87 10.96
N LYS A 155 -8.95 18.45 11.48
CA LYS A 155 -10.20 19.20 11.39
C LYS A 155 -10.12 20.58 12.07
N GLU A 156 -9.45 20.67 13.23
CA GLU A 156 -9.22 21.95 13.94
C GLU A 156 -8.53 23.00 13.05
N PHE A 157 -7.71 22.58 12.09
CA PHE A 157 -6.95 23.47 11.19
C PHE A 157 -7.48 23.49 9.76
N GLY A 158 -8.61 22.81 9.47
CA GLY A 158 -9.13 22.65 8.11
C GLY A 158 -8.18 21.89 7.18
N THR A 159 -7.34 21.02 7.74
CA THR A 159 -6.32 20.26 7.02
C THR A 159 -6.89 18.94 6.52
N PRO A 160 -6.81 18.60 5.21
CA PRO A 160 -7.13 17.27 4.71
C PRO A 160 -6.21 16.20 5.29
N LEU A 161 -6.80 15.05 5.70
CA LEU A 161 -6.10 13.85 6.09
C LEU A 161 -6.31 12.77 5.03
N LEU A 162 -5.24 12.32 4.37
CA LEU A 162 -5.24 11.13 3.54
C LEU A 162 -4.74 9.93 4.34
N VAL A 163 -5.55 8.89 4.44
CA VAL A 163 -5.15 7.58 4.98
C VAL A 163 -5.08 6.59 3.82
N ASP A 164 -3.88 6.11 3.50
CA ASP A 164 -3.67 5.10 2.47
C ASP A 164 -3.85 3.71 3.08
N GLU A 165 -4.97 3.06 2.76
CA GLU A 165 -5.37 1.73 3.20
C GLU A 165 -5.13 0.64 2.13
N CYS A 166 -4.25 0.86 1.15
CA CYS A 166 -4.03 -0.07 0.03
C CYS A 166 -3.60 -1.49 0.45
N PHE A 167 -3.10 -1.66 1.67
CA PHE A 167 -2.71 -2.96 2.23
C PHE A 167 -3.60 -3.44 3.37
N LEU A 168 -4.55 -2.62 3.80
CA LEU A 168 -5.35 -2.90 4.99
C LEU A 168 -6.24 -4.14 4.82
N GLU A 169 -6.82 -4.34 3.63
CA GLU A 169 -7.73 -5.45 3.35
C GLU A 169 -7.07 -6.85 3.39
N PHE A 170 -5.76 -6.94 3.57
CA PHE A 170 -5.10 -8.21 3.91
C PHE A 170 -5.39 -8.70 5.34
N LEU A 171 -5.93 -7.84 6.21
CA LEU A 171 -6.40 -8.22 7.54
C LEU A 171 -7.84 -8.75 7.47
N PRO A 172 -8.18 -9.81 8.22
CA PRO A 172 -9.56 -10.30 8.31
C PRO A 172 -10.54 -9.26 8.90
N ASP A 173 -10.07 -8.53 9.89
CA ASP A 173 -10.76 -7.52 10.71
C ASP A 173 -10.41 -6.09 10.32
N TRP A 174 -10.14 -5.86 9.04
CA TRP A 174 -9.64 -4.58 8.51
C TRP A 174 -10.55 -3.39 8.84
N GLU A 175 -11.85 -3.60 8.99
CA GLU A 175 -12.83 -2.58 9.35
C GLU A 175 -12.53 -1.94 10.73
N GLU A 176 -11.94 -2.70 11.65
CA GLU A 176 -11.58 -2.20 12.99
C GLU A 176 -10.45 -1.17 12.95
N TYR A 177 -9.66 -1.16 11.87
CA TYR A 177 -8.53 -0.26 11.68
C TYR A 177 -8.79 0.85 10.64
N SER A 178 -9.87 0.75 9.88
CA SER A 178 -10.28 1.76 8.90
C SER A 178 -11.05 2.91 9.56
N LEU A 179 -10.97 4.09 8.94
CA LEU A 179 -11.82 5.22 9.29
C LEU A 179 -13.09 5.31 8.45
N LEU A 180 -13.44 4.24 7.72
CA LEU A 180 -14.60 4.22 6.83
C LEU A 180 -15.92 4.51 7.55
N ASP A 181 -16.07 4.04 8.78
CA ASP A 181 -17.28 4.21 9.62
C ASP A 181 -17.50 5.65 10.11
N VAL A 182 -16.55 6.55 9.89
CA VAL A 182 -16.65 7.95 10.25
C VAL A 182 -16.59 8.90 9.04
N LEU A 183 -16.51 8.35 7.82
CA LEU A 183 -16.28 9.12 6.60
C LEU A 183 -17.32 10.23 6.38
N ASP A 184 -18.58 9.94 6.65
CA ASP A 184 -19.72 10.86 6.50
C ASP A 184 -19.65 12.08 7.41
N ARG A 185 -18.95 11.97 8.55
CA ARG A 185 -18.83 13.03 9.57
C ARG A 185 -17.60 13.92 9.39
N TYR A 186 -16.68 13.53 8.50
CA TYR A 186 -15.40 14.20 8.33
C TYR A 186 -15.08 14.51 6.85
N PRO A 187 -15.57 15.63 6.29
CA PRO A 187 -15.25 15.99 4.90
C PRO A 187 -13.75 16.18 4.64
N ASN A 188 -12.95 16.43 5.68
CA ASN A 188 -11.51 16.50 5.58
C ASN A 188 -10.80 15.13 5.57
N LEU A 189 -11.54 14.00 5.64
CA LEU A 189 -11.00 12.65 5.53
C LEU A 189 -11.02 12.17 4.08
N ILE A 190 -9.90 11.60 3.66
CA ILE A 190 -9.74 10.91 2.38
C ILE A 190 -9.16 9.53 2.67
N ILE A 191 -9.80 8.46 2.20
CA ILE A 191 -9.29 7.09 2.30
C ILE A 191 -8.89 6.62 0.92
N LEU A 192 -7.62 6.21 0.73
CA LEU A 192 -7.10 5.70 -0.53
C LEU A 192 -7.04 4.18 -0.50
N LYS A 193 -7.53 3.53 -1.54
CA LYS A 193 -7.59 2.07 -1.66
C LYS A 193 -7.15 1.59 -3.04
N ALA A 194 -6.70 0.32 -3.14
CA ALA A 194 -6.23 -0.26 -4.39
C ALA A 194 -6.70 -1.70 -4.59
N PHE A 195 -7.11 -2.03 -5.79
CA PHE A 195 -7.34 -3.41 -6.22
C PHE A 195 -6.04 -4.16 -6.55
N THR A 196 -4.98 -3.42 -6.84
CA THR A 196 -3.74 -3.93 -7.44
C THR A 196 -3.04 -5.00 -6.61
N LYS A 197 -3.09 -4.89 -5.27
CA LYS A 197 -2.33 -5.76 -4.36
C LYS A 197 -3.14 -6.97 -3.94
N ILE A 198 -4.31 -6.75 -3.37
CA ILE A 198 -5.14 -7.80 -2.80
C ILE A 198 -5.66 -8.77 -3.89
N TYR A 199 -5.99 -8.29 -5.09
CA TYR A 199 -6.47 -9.11 -6.21
C TYR A 199 -5.38 -9.51 -7.22
N ALA A 200 -4.12 -9.23 -6.94
CA ALA A 200 -2.99 -9.55 -7.83
C ALA A 200 -3.12 -9.02 -9.27
N ILE A 201 -3.66 -7.81 -9.44
CA ILE A 201 -3.87 -7.17 -10.75
C ILE A 201 -3.10 -5.84 -10.91
N PRO A 202 -1.80 -5.77 -10.59
CA PRO A 202 -1.05 -4.52 -10.69
C PRO A 202 -0.99 -3.98 -12.12
N GLY A 203 -0.99 -4.84 -13.14
CA GLY A 203 -0.98 -4.46 -14.55
C GLY A 203 -2.30 -3.88 -15.06
N VAL A 204 -3.43 -4.16 -14.39
CA VAL A 204 -4.77 -3.62 -14.76
C VAL A 204 -4.90 -2.14 -14.38
N ARG A 205 -4.16 -1.69 -13.36
CA ARG A 205 -4.13 -0.30 -12.91
C ARG A 205 -5.49 0.21 -12.42
N LEU A 206 -5.94 -0.25 -11.25
CA LEU A 206 -7.19 0.20 -10.64
C LEU A 206 -7.01 0.55 -9.16
N GLY A 207 -7.46 1.74 -8.77
CA GLY A 207 -7.54 2.22 -7.40
C GLY A 207 -8.66 3.22 -7.26
N TYR A 208 -8.94 3.63 -6.05
CA TYR A 208 -9.99 4.60 -5.75
C TYR A 208 -9.73 5.33 -4.45
N CYS A 209 -10.35 6.49 -4.28
CA CYS A 209 -10.45 7.13 -2.99
C CYS A 209 -11.91 7.35 -2.59
N LEU A 210 -12.09 7.54 -1.29
CA LEU A 210 -13.37 7.77 -0.63
C LEU A 210 -13.27 9.10 0.14
N THR A 211 -14.27 9.94 0.00
CA THR A 211 -14.41 11.18 0.78
C THR A 211 -15.86 11.66 0.73
N SER A 212 -16.36 12.25 1.81
CA SER A 212 -17.66 12.90 1.84
C SER A 212 -17.64 14.36 1.34
N ASP A 213 -16.47 14.87 0.94
CA ASP A 213 -16.34 16.19 0.31
C ASP A 213 -16.71 16.12 -1.18
N ALA A 214 -17.94 16.50 -1.51
CA ALA A 214 -18.44 16.51 -2.89
C ALA A 214 -17.62 17.47 -3.80
N ASN A 215 -17.17 18.60 -3.27
CA ASN A 215 -16.36 19.55 -4.04
C ASN A 215 -14.99 18.94 -4.41
N LEU A 216 -14.41 18.14 -3.51
CA LEU A 216 -13.17 17.44 -3.82
C LEU A 216 -13.38 16.39 -4.92
N ILE A 217 -14.49 15.63 -4.89
CA ILE A 217 -14.83 14.68 -5.96
C ILE A 217 -14.94 15.38 -7.32
N GLU A 218 -15.61 16.52 -7.41
CA GLU A 218 -15.71 17.31 -8.66
C GLU A 218 -14.32 17.76 -9.14
N ARG A 219 -13.51 18.33 -8.25
CA ARG A 219 -12.14 18.76 -8.56
C ARG A 219 -11.24 17.63 -9.04
N LEU A 220 -11.44 16.39 -8.54
CA LEU A 220 -10.69 15.22 -9.01
C LEU A 220 -11.03 14.87 -10.47
N TYR A 221 -12.26 15.08 -10.92
CA TYR A 221 -12.61 14.93 -12.32
C TYR A 221 -12.01 16.05 -13.19
N GLU A 222 -12.01 17.30 -12.69
CA GLU A 222 -11.45 18.45 -13.42
C GLU A 222 -9.92 18.43 -13.52
N CYS A 223 -9.22 17.84 -12.55
CA CYS A 223 -7.75 17.84 -12.48
C CYS A 223 -7.04 16.84 -13.40
N GLY A 224 -7.75 16.18 -14.31
CA GLY A 224 -7.10 15.17 -15.14
C GLY A 224 -7.87 14.88 -16.44
N GLN A 225 -7.36 13.88 -17.14
CA GLN A 225 -7.97 13.43 -18.38
C GLN A 225 -9.29 12.68 -18.11
N ASP A 226 -10.24 12.81 -19.04
CA ASP A 226 -11.39 11.92 -19.13
C ASP A 226 -10.95 10.48 -19.46
N TRP A 227 -11.86 9.52 -19.34
CA TRP A 227 -11.61 8.10 -19.69
C TRP A 227 -10.36 7.49 -19.05
N ASN A 228 -9.99 7.97 -17.89
CA ASN A 228 -8.76 7.60 -17.19
C ASN A 228 -8.69 6.10 -16.80
N VAL A 229 -9.83 5.48 -16.48
CA VAL A 229 -9.95 4.07 -16.09
C VAL A 229 -10.47 3.26 -17.27
N SER A 230 -9.63 2.38 -17.80
CA SER A 230 -9.94 1.58 -18.99
C SER A 230 -11.17 0.68 -18.81
N VAL A 231 -11.82 0.26 -19.90
CA VAL A 231 -12.94 -0.71 -19.86
C VAL A 231 -12.53 -2.02 -19.17
N LEU A 232 -11.28 -2.46 -19.37
CA LEU A 232 -10.73 -3.66 -18.74
C LEU A 232 -10.62 -3.49 -17.22
N ALA A 233 -10.12 -2.33 -16.77
CA ALA A 233 -9.98 -2.03 -15.35
C ALA A 233 -11.35 -1.94 -14.65
N GLN A 234 -12.33 -1.27 -15.28
CA GLN A 234 -13.70 -1.19 -14.75
C GLN A 234 -14.34 -2.57 -14.64
N ALA A 235 -14.26 -3.40 -15.68
CA ALA A 235 -14.77 -4.77 -15.66
C ALA A 235 -14.10 -5.64 -14.60
N ALA A 236 -12.78 -5.56 -14.48
CA ALA A 236 -12.01 -6.26 -13.44
C ALA A 236 -12.44 -5.83 -12.03
N GLY A 237 -12.61 -4.52 -11.80
CA GLY A 237 -13.05 -3.99 -10.53
C GLY A 237 -14.46 -4.44 -10.13
N VAL A 238 -15.39 -4.45 -11.07
CA VAL A 238 -16.74 -4.96 -10.84
C VAL A 238 -16.70 -6.45 -10.46
N ALA A 239 -15.91 -7.28 -11.18
CA ALA A 239 -15.78 -8.70 -10.88
C ALA A 239 -15.08 -8.97 -9.56
N ALA A 240 -14.06 -8.17 -9.22
CA ALA A 240 -13.28 -8.32 -7.99
C ALA A 240 -14.14 -8.29 -6.71
N LEU A 241 -15.19 -7.50 -6.70
CA LEU A 241 -16.08 -7.35 -5.54
C LEU A 241 -16.94 -8.59 -5.24
N ASP A 242 -16.98 -9.57 -6.15
CA ASP A 242 -17.64 -10.85 -5.94
C ASP A 242 -16.68 -11.93 -5.40
N GLU A 243 -15.38 -11.70 -5.40
CA GLU A 243 -14.32 -12.68 -5.08
C GLU A 243 -14.12 -12.86 -3.56
N LYS A 244 -15.20 -13.07 -2.81
CA LYS A 244 -15.16 -13.18 -1.32
C LYS A 244 -14.33 -14.35 -0.82
N GLU A 245 -14.48 -15.53 -1.44
CA GLU A 245 -13.73 -16.73 -1.06
C GLU A 245 -12.23 -16.57 -1.33
N TYR A 246 -11.88 -15.87 -2.42
CA TYR A 246 -10.50 -15.53 -2.72
C TYR A 246 -9.90 -14.63 -1.64
N LEU A 247 -10.62 -13.64 -1.13
CA LEU A 247 -10.16 -12.77 -0.05
C LEU A 247 -9.92 -13.57 1.24
N ILE A 248 -10.83 -14.50 1.60
CA ILE A 248 -10.67 -15.36 2.77
C ILE A 248 -9.41 -16.23 2.62
N ALA A 249 -9.25 -16.91 1.49
CA ALA A 249 -8.08 -17.73 1.20
C ALA A 249 -6.77 -16.92 1.21
N SER A 250 -6.80 -15.70 0.64
CA SER A 250 -5.66 -14.79 0.62
C SER A 250 -5.21 -14.41 2.03
N ARG A 251 -6.15 -13.97 2.88
CA ARG A 251 -5.87 -13.58 4.27
C ARG A 251 -5.29 -14.74 5.08
N ALA A 252 -5.88 -15.93 4.96
CA ALA A 252 -5.39 -17.13 5.63
C ALA A 252 -3.96 -17.49 5.19
N LEU A 253 -3.70 -17.50 3.88
CA LEU A 253 -2.37 -17.80 3.33
C LEU A 253 -1.33 -16.78 3.83
N ILE A 254 -1.63 -15.48 3.72
CA ILE A 254 -0.69 -14.43 4.12
C ILE A 254 -0.39 -14.52 5.62
N ALA A 255 -1.38 -14.72 6.47
CA ALA A 255 -1.18 -14.86 7.92
C ALA A 255 -0.27 -16.06 8.25
N GLN A 256 -0.55 -17.23 7.67
CA GLN A 256 0.24 -18.45 7.87
C GLN A 256 1.69 -18.29 7.39
N GLU A 257 1.86 -17.75 6.18
CA GLU A 257 3.18 -17.63 5.56
C GLU A 257 4.01 -16.51 6.23
N ARG A 258 3.39 -15.43 6.66
CA ARG A 258 4.05 -14.37 7.43
C ARG A 258 4.64 -14.93 8.73
N THR A 259 3.86 -15.69 9.50
CA THR A 259 4.33 -16.33 10.74
C THR A 259 5.53 -17.24 10.47
N TYR A 260 5.45 -18.08 9.44
CA TYR A 260 6.55 -18.95 9.03
C TYR A 260 7.81 -18.15 8.68
N MET A 261 7.68 -17.12 7.84
CA MET A 261 8.81 -16.31 7.39
C MET A 261 9.47 -15.56 8.55
N ILE A 262 8.69 -14.96 9.46
CA ILE A 262 9.20 -14.26 10.65
C ILE A 262 10.10 -15.20 11.46
N ALA A 263 9.60 -16.40 11.78
CA ALA A 263 10.36 -17.39 12.55
C ALA A 263 11.67 -17.76 11.85
N GLN A 264 11.62 -18.04 10.54
CA GLN A 264 12.82 -18.45 9.80
C GLN A 264 13.84 -17.30 9.62
N LEU A 265 13.38 -16.08 9.37
CA LEU A 265 14.26 -14.93 9.23
C LEU A 265 14.98 -14.57 10.55
N ARG A 266 14.27 -14.68 11.68
CA ARG A 266 14.87 -14.50 13.01
C ARG A 266 15.97 -15.55 13.29
N LEU A 267 15.75 -16.81 12.91
CA LEU A 267 16.77 -17.87 13.02
C LEU A 267 18.02 -17.60 12.16
N ILE A 268 17.87 -16.88 11.06
CA ILE A 268 19.01 -16.46 10.21
C ILE A 268 19.77 -15.25 10.83
N GLY A 269 19.16 -14.56 11.79
CA GLY A 269 19.74 -13.43 12.49
C GLY A 269 19.24 -12.06 12.01
N PHE A 270 18.10 -12.01 11.32
CA PHE A 270 17.44 -10.73 11.02
C PHE A 270 16.63 -10.23 12.20
N THR A 271 16.65 -8.92 12.42
CA THR A 271 15.60 -8.24 13.16
C THR A 271 14.40 -8.12 12.22
N VAL A 272 13.22 -8.57 12.67
CA VAL A 272 12.00 -8.54 11.86
C VAL A 272 10.89 -7.84 12.64
N TRP A 273 10.31 -6.80 12.05
CA TRP A 273 9.12 -6.12 12.59
C TRP A 273 7.86 -6.88 12.20
N GLU A 274 6.99 -7.11 13.17
CA GLU A 274 5.75 -7.89 12.98
C GLU A 274 4.64 -7.01 12.40
N GLY A 275 4.80 -6.65 11.13
CA GLY A 275 3.77 -5.96 10.38
C GLY A 275 2.59 -6.85 10.01
N THR A 276 1.49 -6.26 9.55
CA THR A 276 0.24 -6.95 9.22
C THR A 276 0.01 -7.13 7.71
N ALA A 277 0.78 -6.45 6.88
CA ALA A 277 0.65 -6.50 5.41
C ALA A 277 1.20 -7.80 4.80
N ASN A 278 1.08 -7.94 3.49
CA ASN A 278 1.64 -9.07 2.73
C ASN A 278 3.15 -8.93 2.43
N TYR A 279 3.87 -8.28 3.31
CA TYR A 279 5.32 -8.14 3.28
C TYR A 279 5.88 -8.04 4.70
N LEU A 280 7.19 -8.25 4.83
CA LEU A 280 7.95 -8.13 6.07
C LEU A 280 9.02 -7.06 5.90
N PHE A 281 9.18 -6.23 6.93
CA PHE A 281 10.28 -5.29 7.08
C PHE A 281 11.32 -5.89 8.01
N LEU A 282 12.58 -5.86 7.58
CA LEU A 282 13.67 -6.55 8.27
C LEU A 282 14.98 -5.77 8.20
N ARG A 283 15.84 -6.00 9.20
CA ARG A 283 17.19 -5.46 9.26
C ARG A 283 18.21 -6.57 9.47
N SER A 284 19.31 -6.49 8.73
CA SER A 284 20.51 -7.30 8.95
C SER A 284 21.66 -6.42 9.38
N ASN A 285 22.34 -6.80 10.46
CA ASN A 285 23.57 -6.15 10.92
C ASN A 285 24.83 -6.88 10.40
N ARG A 286 24.66 -7.96 9.61
CA ARG A 286 25.77 -8.65 8.95
C ARG A 286 26.22 -7.81 7.75
N GLY A 287 27.51 -7.62 7.52
CA GLY A 287 28.07 -6.89 6.39
C GLY A 287 27.81 -7.52 5.01
N ILE A 288 26.71 -8.27 4.84
CA ILE A 288 26.33 -8.97 3.62
C ILE A 288 25.49 -8.04 2.74
N ASP A 289 25.89 -7.87 1.49
CA ASP A 289 25.02 -7.29 0.45
C ASP A 289 23.94 -8.30 0.05
N TRP A 290 22.84 -8.33 0.83
CA TRP A 290 21.73 -9.25 0.60
C TRP A 290 21.05 -9.08 -0.75
N LYS A 291 21.00 -7.85 -1.25
CA LYS A 291 20.39 -7.53 -2.55
C LYS A 291 21.16 -8.20 -3.67
N ASP A 292 22.48 -8.02 -3.73
CA ASP A 292 23.33 -8.62 -4.76
C ASP A 292 23.45 -10.13 -4.58
N ALA A 293 23.66 -10.62 -3.36
CA ALA A 293 23.80 -12.05 -3.07
C ALA A 293 22.55 -12.86 -3.45
N LEU A 294 21.34 -12.33 -3.24
CA LEU A 294 20.09 -12.97 -3.64
C LEU A 294 19.82 -12.79 -5.14
N LYS A 295 20.15 -11.65 -5.72
CA LYS A 295 20.01 -11.41 -7.16
C LYS A 295 20.80 -12.43 -7.97
N LYS A 296 22.02 -12.76 -7.57
CA LYS A 296 22.85 -13.82 -8.18
C LYS A 296 22.19 -15.21 -8.14
N ARG A 297 21.17 -15.42 -7.30
CA ARG A 297 20.38 -16.65 -7.19
C ARG A 297 18.97 -16.52 -7.81
N GLY A 298 18.73 -15.48 -8.58
CA GLY A 298 17.43 -15.22 -9.22
C GLY A 298 16.34 -14.74 -8.26
N ILE A 299 16.70 -14.15 -7.11
CA ILE A 299 15.73 -13.58 -6.15
C ILE A 299 15.96 -12.07 -6.02
N LEU A 300 14.88 -11.31 -6.21
CA LEU A 300 14.88 -9.86 -6.00
C LEU A 300 14.23 -9.53 -4.66
N ILE A 301 14.86 -8.67 -3.87
CA ILE A 301 14.31 -8.09 -2.64
C ILE A 301 14.33 -6.56 -2.72
N ARG A 302 13.51 -5.89 -1.91
CA ARG A 302 13.54 -4.42 -1.82
C ARG A 302 14.58 -3.98 -0.80
N ASP A 303 15.64 -3.35 -1.26
CA ASP A 303 16.56 -2.59 -0.44
C ASP A 303 15.90 -1.27 -0.03
N CYS A 304 15.80 -1.02 1.28
CA CYS A 304 15.14 0.14 1.84
C CYS A 304 16.12 1.23 2.29
N SER A 305 17.41 1.12 1.99
CA SER A 305 18.43 2.09 2.38
C SER A 305 18.19 3.51 1.85
N ASN A 306 17.44 3.64 0.76
CA ASN A 306 17.08 4.91 0.14
C ASN A 306 15.77 5.54 0.66
N TYR A 307 15.13 4.96 1.66
CA TYR A 307 14.00 5.62 2.32
C TYR A 307 14.51 6.68 3.31
N CYS A 308 13.85 7.84 3.35
CA CYS A 308 14.10 8.84 4.38
C CYS A 308 13.97 8.21 5.78
N GLY A 309 14.91 8.46 6.67
CA GLY A 309 14.96 7.89 8.03
C GLY A 309 15.53 6.47 8.11
N LEU A 310 15.98 5.86 6.99
CA LEU A 310 16.65 4.58 6.98
C LEU A 310 18.07 4.69 6.44
N GLY A 311 18.91 3.71 6.78
CA GLY A 311 20.27 3.53 6.27
C GLY A 311 20.46 2.12 5.70
N PRO A 312 21.71 1.71 5.44
CA PRO A 312 22.03 0.37 4.98
C PRO A 312 21.54 -0.72 5.93
N GLY A 313 21.25 -1.89 5.37
CA GLY A 313 20.87 -3.07 6.14
C GLY A 313 19.35 -3.25 6.32
N TYR A 314 18.52 -2.31 5.90
CA TYR A 314 17.07 -2.43 5.93
C TYR A 314 16.52 -2.97 4.61
N PHE A 315 15.65 -3.96 4.69
CA PHE A 315 15.05 -4.61 3.53
C PHE A 315 13.55 -4.83 3.73
N ARG A 316 12.84 -4.96 2.62
CA ARG A 316 11.46 -5.41 2.59
C ARG A 316 11.34 -6.60 1.67
N VAL A 317 10.67 -7.66 2.12
CA VAL A 317 10.39 -8.88 1.34
C VAL A 317 8.89 -9.16 1.34
N ALA A 318 8.34 -9.47 0.18
CA ALA A 318 6.95 -9.89 0.06
C ALA A 318 6.72 -11.23 0.78
N VAL A 319 5.49 -11.48 1.19
CA VAL A 319 5.04 -12.82 1.63
C VAL A 319 4.48 -13.54 0.41
N LYS A 320 5.05 -14.72 0.08
CA LYS A 320 4.66 -15.54 -1.07
C LYS A 320 4.13 -16.92 -0.64
N THR A 321 4.06 -17.88 -1.58
CA THR A 321 3.67 -19.24 -1.28
C THR A 321 4.72 -19.95 -0.42
N ARG A 322 4.32 -21.01 0.31
CA ARG A 322 5.24 -21.83 1.12
C ARG A 322 6.43 -22.35 0.30
N ARG A 323 6.20 -22.76 -0.94
CA ARG A 323 7.24 -23.24 -1.85
C ARG A 323 8.30 -22.16 -2.09
N ASP A 324 7.85 -20.97 -2.46
CA ASP A 324 8.74 -19.85 -2.76
C ASP A 324 9.47 -19.38 -1.50
N ASN A 325 8.75 -19.24 -0.38
CA ASN A 325 9.30 -18.80 0.89
C ASN A 325 10.39 -19.76 1.39
N ARG A 326 10.21 -21.08 1.25
CA ARG A 326 11.25 -22.07 1.55
C ARG A 326 12.48 -21.90 0.68
N LYS A 327 12.33 -21.56 -0.61
CA LYS A 327 13.44 -21.31 -1.53
C LYS A 327 14.23 -20.06 -1.11
N LEU A 328 13.54 -18.95 -0.78
CA LEU A 328 14.18 -17.74 -0.24
C LEU A 328 14.97 -18.05 1.04
N ILE A 329 14.34 -18.69 2.02
CA ILE A 329 14.96 -19.00 3.32
C ILE A 329 16.17 -19.93 3.13
N LYS A 330 16.09 -20.94 2.28
CA LYS A 330 17.23 -21.81 1.96
C LYS A 330 18.42 -21.00 1.45
N TYR A 331 18.19 -20.14 0.44
CA TYR A 331 19.27 -19.34 -0.12
C TYR A 331 19.86 -18.34 0.87
N MET A 332 19.04 -17.75 1.74
CA MET A 332 19.54 -16.88 2.80
C MET A 332 20.43 -17.65 3.80
N LYS A 333 20.06 -18.87 4.20
CA LYS A 333 20.87 -19.74 5.06
C LYS A 333 22.20 -20.11 4.38
N ASP A 334 22.18 -20.45 3.09
CA ASP A 334 23.38 -20.78 2.33
C ASP A 334 24.33 -19.57 2.19
N ILE A 335 23.80 -18.37 2.05
CA ILE A 335 24.59 -17.12 2.02
C ILE A 335 25.30 -16.90 3.34
N VAL A 336 24.59 -17.04 4.47
CA VAL A 336 25.20 -16.89 5.81
C VAL A 336 26.29 -17.95 6.01
N LYS A 337 26.05 -19.22 5.68
CA LYS A 337 27.03 -20.29 5.80
C LYS A 337 28.30 -19.96 5.01
N ASN A 338 28.16 -19.51 3.76
CA ASN A 338 29.30 -19.16 2.92
C ASN A 338 30.06 -17.93 3.45
N ALA A 339 29.36 -16.92 3.99
CA ALA A 339 29.99 -15.74 4.61
C ALA A 339 30.83 -16.14 5.85
N LEU A 340 30.34 -17.05 6.67
CA LEU A 340 31.09 -17.56 7.84
C LEU A 340 32.34 -18.34 7.43
N ILE A 341 32.30 -19.13 6.36
CA ILE A 341 33.45 -19.87 5.85
C ILE A 341 34.50 -18.93 5.29
N ASN A 342 34.10 -17.85 4.64
CA ASN A 342 34.99 -16.90 3.97
C ASN A 342 35.50 -15.76 4.90
N GLY A 343 35.20 -15.80 6.20
CA GLY A 343 35.67 -14.83 7.19
C GLY A 343 35.07 -13.41 7.07
N THR A 344 34.02 -13.24 6.30
CA THR A 344 33.24 -12.00 6.22
C THR A 344 32.13 -12.02 7.27
N ASN A 345 32.46 -11.56 8.48
CA ASN A 345 31.48 -11.33 9.55
C ASN A 345 30.80 -9.97 9.44
#